data_424384f39a83e8aa90ef2e30ab764e29
#
_entry.id   424384f39a83e8aa90ef2e30ab764e29
#
_cell.length_a   1.000
_cell.length_b   1.000
_cell.length_c   1.000
_cell.angle_alpha   90.00
_cell.angle_beta   90.00
_cell.angle_gamma   90.00
#
_symmetry.space_group_name_H-M   'P 1'
#
loop_
_entity.id
_entity.type
_entity.pdbx_description
1 polymer ?
#
loop_
_entity_poly.entity_id
_entity_poly.type
_entity_poly.pdbx_seq_one_letter_code
_entity_poly.pdbx_strand_id
1 'polypeptide(L)' 'MENLVTPKELATYLKLTETTIYKLVSHGELPGFKIGNSWRFDMDEIVKLCQERRKGGRK' A
#
# COMPACT_ATOMS: atom_id res chain seq x y z
N MET A 1 2.67 -14.21 0.56
CA MET A 1 3.80 -13.32 0.72
C MET A 1 4.74 -13.27 -0.45
N GLU A 2 4.39 -13.86 -1.53
CA GLU A 2 5.30 -13.85 -2.65
C GLU A 2 5.24 -12.57 -3.47
N ASN A 3 4.22 -11.79 -3.28
CA ASN A 3 4.07 -10.55 -4.05
C ASN A 3 4.40 -9.33 -3.24
N LEU A 4 5.57 -9.33 -2.64
CA LEU A 4 6.00 -8.18 -1.85
C LEU A 4 6.56 -7.12 -2.76
N VAL A 5 6.21 -5.89 -2.49
CA VAL A 5 6.70 -4.76 -3.26
C VAL A 5 7.27 -3.69 -2.34
N THR A 6 8.12 -2.85 -2.92
CA THR A 6 8.71 -1.75 -2.18
C THR A 6 7.74 -0.56 -2.20
N PRO A 7 7.97 0.44 -1.35
CA PRO A 7 7.15 1.63 -1.39
C PRO A 7 7.16 2.31 -2.76
N LYS A 8 8.32 2.30 -3.43
CA LYS A 8 8.42 2.91 -4.74
C LYS A 8 7.57 2.16 -5.76
N GLU A 9 7.62 0.84 -5.71
CA GLU A 9 6.81 0.03 -6.62
C GLU A 9 5.33 0.22 -6.35
N LEU A 10 4.97 0.29 -5.08
CA LEU A 10 3.58 0.49 -4.71
C LEU A 10 3.09 1.86 -5.16
N ALA A 11 3.94 2.88 -5.01
CA ALA A 11 3.59 4.22 -5.44
C ALA A 11 3.31 4.24 -6.94
N THR A 12 4.13 3.54 -7.71
CA THR A 12 3.92 3.47 -9.15
C THR A 12 2.61 2.76 -9.47
N TYR A 13 2.33 1.67 -8.77
CA TYR A 13 1.12 0.91 -9.01
C TYR A 13 -0.12 1.75 -8.72
N LEU A 14 -0.12 2.49 -7.62
CA LEU A 14 -1.25 3.30 -7.22
C LEU A 14 -1.22 4.70 -7.84
N LYS A 15 -0.16 5.00 -8.58
CA LYS A 15 0.02 6.29 -9.21
C LYS A 15 0.04 7.42 -8.19
N LEU A 16 0.77 7.16 -7.11
CA LEU A 16 0.96 8.14 -6.04
C LEU A 16 2.45 8.37 -5.88
N THR A 17 2.81 9.34 -5.06
CA THR A 17 4.22 9.55 -4.76
C THR A 17 4.61 8.68 -3.57
N GLU A 18 5.92 8.45 -3.40
CA GLU A 18 6.39 7.69 -2.26
C GLU A 18 6.03 8.40 -0.97
N THR A 19 6.11 9.71 -0.97
CA THR A 19 5.76 10.49 0.22
C THR A 19 4.33 10.18 0.66
N THR A 20 3.42 10.10 -0.30
CA THR A 20 2.03 9.77 0.01
C THR A 20 1.92 8.36 0.58
N ILE A 21 2.70 7.42 0.02
CA ILE A 21 2.68 6.05 0.52
C ILE A 21 3.09 6.02 1.99
N TYR A 22 4.18 6.70 2.33
CA TYR A 22 4.65 6.71 3.71
C TYR A 22 3.63 7.37 4.64
N LYS A 23 2.97 8.41 4.15
CA LYS A 23 1.98 9.09 4.94
C LYS A 23 0.79 8.16 5.22
N LEU A 24 0.34 7.42 4.20
CA LEU A 24 -0.78 6.52 4.37
C LEU A 24 -0.44 5.39 5.33
N VAL A 25 0.77 4.88 5.25
CA VAL A 25 1.21 3.83 6.16
C VAL A 25 1.24 4.34 7.58
N SER A 26 1.76 5.54 7.79
CA SER A 26 1.88 6.07 9.14
C SER A 26 0.52 6.40 9.73
N HIS A 27 -0.49 6.61 8.90
CA HIS A 27 -1.84 6.86 9.38
C HIS A 27 -2.65 5.56 9.49
N GLY A 28 -2.02 4.42 9.25
CA GLY A 28 -2.71 3.15 9.34
C GLY A 28 -3.66 2.86 8.21
N GLU A 29 -3.54 3.58 7.10
CA GLU A 29 -4.45 3.40 5.99
C GLU A 29 -3.98 2.38 4.96
N LEU A 30 -2.71 2.01 5.01
CA LEU A 30 -2.19 0.98 4.12
C LEU A 30 -1.54 -0.11 4.96
N PRO A 31 -1.81 -1.38 4.65
CA PRO A 31 -1.17 -2.47 5.36
C PRO A 31 0.25 -2.63 4.84
N GLY A 32 1.20 -2.65 5.72
CA GLY A 32 2.59 -2.83 5.37
C GLY A 32 3.37 -3.26 6.58
N PHE A 33 4.59 -3.65 6.38
CA PHE A 33 5.42 -4.04 7.49
C PHE A 33 6.87 -3.67 7.20
N LYS A 34 7.64 -3.56 8.25
CA LYS A 34 9.03 -3.20 8.15
C LYS A 34 9.92 -4.39 8.33
N ILE A 35 10.92 -4.50 7.49
CA ILE A 35 11.94 -5.50 7.64
C ILE A 35 13.22 -4.70 7.78
N GLY A 36 13.77 -4.68 9.00
CA GLY A 36 14.89 -3.80 9.26
C GLY A 36 14.48 -2.35 9.05
N ASN A 37 15.11 -1.68 8.13
CA ASN A 37 14.79 -0.29 7.85
C ASN A 37 13.99 -0.13 6.56
N SER A 38 13.49 -1.23 6.02
CA SER A 38 12.82 -1.18 4.73
C SER A 38 11.36 -1.58 4.86
N TRP A 39 10.48 -0.80 4.23
CA TRP A 39 9.07 -1.13 4.21
C TRP A 39 8.78 -2.06 3.05
N ARG A 40 7.83 -2.97 3.27
CA ARG A 40 7.37 -3.86 2.22
C ARG A 40 5.87 -4.01 2.33
N PHE A 41 5.23 -4.26 1.20
CA PHE A 41 3.77 -4.36 1.14
C PHE A 41 3.40 -5.63 0.38
N ASP A 42 2.35 -6.29 0.85
CA ASP A 42 1.86 -7.48 0.19
C ASP A 42 0.82 -7.03 -0.84
N MET A 43 1.13 -7.21 -2.12
CA MET A 43 0.23 -6.75 -3.17
C MET A 43 -1.16 -7.35 -3.10
N ASP A 44 -1.25 -8.61 -2.64
CA ASP A 44 -2.56 -9.21 -2.52
C ASP A 44 -3.45 -8.44 -1.55
N GLU A 45 -2.87 -8.00 -0.45
CA GLU A 45 -3.61 -7.22 0.52
C GLU A 45 -3.93 -5.83 0.00
N ILE A 46 -3.01 -5.26 -0.74
CA ILE A 46 -3.23 -3.93 -1.31
C ILE A 46 -4.39 -3.97 -2.32
N VAL A 47 -4.38 -4.96 -3.20
CA VAL A 47 -5.43 -5.09 -4.19
C VAL A 47 -6.78 -5.28 -3.53
N LYS A 48 -6.81 -6.12 -2.50
CA LYS A 48 -8.05 -6.37 -1.80
C LYS A 48 -8.57 -5.10 -1.14
N LEU A 49 -7.68 -4.35 -0.53
CA LEU A 49 -8.06 -3.09 0.10
C LEU A 49 -8.60 -2.11 -0.93
N CYS A 50 -7.96 -2.01 -2.08
CA CYS A 50 -8.41 -1.11 -3.12
C CYS A 50 -9.81 -1.48 -3.61
N GLN A 51 -10.05 -2.78 -3.76
CA GLN A 51 -11.36 -3.22 -4.19
C GLN A 51 -12.44 -2.88 -3.18
N GLU A 52 -12.12 -3.03 -1.92
CA GLU A 52 -13.07 -2.72 -0.86
C GLU A 52 -13.34 -1.23 -0.81
N ARG A 53 -12.31 -0.42 -0.98
CA ARG A 53 -12.48 1.01 -0.95
C ARG A 53 -13.29 1.49 -2.14
N ARG A 54 -13.05 0.91 -3.29
CA ARG A 54 -13.81 1.26 -4.46
C ARG A 54 -15.27 0.99 -4.29
N LYS A 55 -15.59 -0.17 -3.73
CA LYS A 55 -16.97 -0.50 -3.54
C LYS A 55 -17.60 0.36 -2.51
N GLY A 56 -16.99 0.50 -1.36
CA GLY A 56 -17.60 1.21 -0.27
C GLY A 56 -17.52 2.70 -0.42
N GLY A 57 -16.51 3.16 -1.08
CA GLY A 57 -16.27 4.57 -1.10
C GLY A 57 -17.04 5.34 -2.11
N ARG A 58 -17.70 4.70 -3.04
CA ARG A 58 -18.31 5.41 -4.00
C ARG A 58 -19.50 5.83 -3.55
N LYS A 59 -19.92 6.40 -3.30
CA LYS A 59 -21.11 6.78 -2.80
C LYS A 59 -21.65 7.57 -3.39
#